data_ce2c8cb217008913e9f06c96248938dc
#
_entry.id   ce2c8cb217008913e9f06c96248938dc
#
_cell.length_a   1.000
_cell.length_b   1.000
_cell.length_c   1.000
_cell.angle_alpha   90.00
_cell.angle_beta   90.00
_cell.angle_gamma   90.00
#
_symmetry.space_group_name_H-M   'P 1'
#
loop_
_entity.id
_entity.type
_entity.pdbx_description
1 polymer ?
#
loop_
_entity_poly.entity_id
_entity_poly.type
_entity_poly.pdbx_seq_one_letter_code
_entity_poly.pdbx_strand_id
1 'polypeptide(L)'
;MTPEELRTLTLFNTVENSPEINQRQLAQELDVSLGLTNTYFQRVLKKGWVRAKQVKPRRWLYFLTPQGALEKSRLSLSYMHRTLESFRELKSKGDEHLRSLSNKGVSGIHLCG
;
A
#
# COMPACT_ATOMS: atom_id res chain seq x y z
N MET A 1 -6.44 8.53 -6.69
CA MET A 1 -6.24 7.07 -6.53
C MET A 1 -7.57 6.39 -6.39
N THR A 2 -7.81 5.35 -7.17
CA THR A 2 -9.06 4.61 -7.10
C THR A 2 -9.01 3.58 -5.98
N PRO A 3 -10.17 3.10 -5.48
CA PRO A 3 -10.18 2.01 -4.51
C PRO A 3 -9.47 0.76 -5.00
N GLU A 4 -9.53 0.47 -6.28
CA GLU A 4 -8.83 -0.67 -6.86
C GLU A 4 -7.31 -0.51 -6.76
N GLU A 5 -6.82 0.68 -7.04
CA GLU A 5 -5.39 0.96 -6.92
C GLU A 5 -4.92 0.85 -5.48
N LEU A 6 -5.72 1.33 -4.54
CA LEU A 6 -5.39 1.23 -3.13
C LEU A 6 -5.33 -0.24 -2.69
N ARG A 7 -6.27 -1.05 -3.13
CA ARG A 7 -6.28 -2.48 -2.83
C ARG A 7 -5.08 -3.19 -3.46
N THR A 8 -4.72 -2.81 -4.67
CA THR A 8 -3.53 -3.35 -5.33
C THR A 8 -2.27 -3.00 -4.54
N LEU A 9 -2.16 -1.77 -4.07
CA LEU A 9 -1.03 -1.36 -3.24
C LEU A 9 -0.98 -2.15 -1.94
N THR A 10 -2.13 -2.36 -1.30
CA THR A 10 -2.22 -3.17 -0.09
C THR A 10 -1.78 -4.61 -0.36
N LEU A 11 -2.18 -5.16 -1.50
CA LEU A 11 -1.77 -6.49 -1.92
C LEU A 11 -0.26 -6.58 -2.06
N PHE A 12 0.37 -5.61 -2.70
CA PHE A 12 1.82 -5.58 -2.85
C PHE A 12 2.52 -5.54 -1.51
N ASN A 13 2.08 -4.67 -0.61
CA ASN A 13 2.65 -4.56 0.73
C ASN A 13 2.50 -5.85 1.51
N THR A 14 1.33 -6.48 1.42
CA THR A 14 1.05 -7.72 2.13
C THR A 14 1.93 -8.86 1.62
N VAL A 15 2.11 -8.96 0.30
CA VAL A 15 2.96 -9.97 -0.30
C VAL A 15 4.42 -9.79 0.13
N GLU A 16 4.89 -8.56 0.17
CA GLU A 16 6.27 -8.29 0.61
C GLU A 16 6.49 -8.65 2.08
N ASN A 17 5.52 -8.31 2.92
CA ASN A 17 5.64 -8.56 4.35
C ASN A 17 5.36 -10.00 4.74
N SER A 18 4.54 -10.68 3.97
CA SER A 18 4.12 -12.06 4.26
C SER A 18 4.08 -12.89 2.99
N PRO A 19 5.25 -13.33 2.48
CA PRO A 19 5.29 -14.09 1.23
C PRO A 19 4.48 -15.39 1.27
N GLU A 20 4.24 -15.94 2.45
CA GLU A 20 3.50 -17.18 2.62
C GLU A 20 1.99 -16.99 2.78
N ILE A 21 1.51 -15.77 2.62
CA ILE A 21 0.10 -15.47 2.84
C ILE A 21 -0.77 -16.24 1.85
N ASN A 22 -1.90 -16.76 2.34
CA ASN A 22 -2.88 -17.40 1.46
C ASN A 22 -3.96 -16.38 1.05
N GLN A 23 -4.81 -16.79 0.10
CA GLN A 23 -5.83 -15.87 -0.42
C GLN A 23 -6.85 -15.48 0.64
N ARG A 24 -7.15 -16.36 1.58
CA ARG A 24 -8.09 -16.05 2.65
C ARG A 24 -7.56 -14.95 3.57
N GLN A 25 -6.29 -15.06 3.96
CA GLN A 25 -5.65 -14.04 4.77
C GLN A 25 -5.53 -12.73 4.00
N LEU A 26 -5.22 -12.81 2.72
CA LEU A 26 -5.14 -11.63 1.88
C LEU A 26 -6.50 -10.94 1.76
N ALA A 27 -7.59 -11.71 1.65
CA ALA A 27 -8.93 -11.16 1.61
C ALA A 27 -9.24 -10.36 2.88
N GLN A 28 -8.80 -10.85 4.02
CA GLN A 28 -8.96 -10.12 5.28
C GLN A 28 -8.18 -8.82 5.28
N GLU A 29 -6.96 -8.83 4.78
CA GLU A 29 -6.14 -7.62 4.70
C GLU A 29 -6.71 -6.60 3.73
N LEU A 30 -7.29 -7.05 2.62
CA LEU A 30 -7.90 -6.17 1.64
C LEU A 30 -9.33 -5.77 2.02
N ASP A 31 -9.90 -6.44 3.00
CA ASP A 31 -11.28 -6.21 3.45
C ASP A 31 -12.28 -6.36 2.30
N VAL A 32 -12.12 -7.41 1.53
CA VAL A 32 -13.01 -7.76 0.42
C VAL A 32 -13.30 -9.26 0.43
N SER A 33 -14.21 -9.69 -0.44
CA SER A 33 -14.56 -11.09 -0.55
C SER A 33 -13.38 -11.91 -1.10
N LEU A 34 -13.42 -13.21 -0.85
CA LEU A 34 -12.40 -14.12 -1.37
C LEU A 34 -12.41 -14.14 -2.91
N GLY A 35 -13.59 -14.09 -3.52
CA GLY A 35 -13.69 -14.05 -4.97
C GLY A 35 -13.05 -12.79 -5.57
N LEU A 36 -13.29 -11.64 -4.98
CA LEU A 36 -12.69 -10.39 -5.46
C LEU A 36 -11.18 -10.39 -5.24
N THR A 37 -10.74 -10.95 -4.11
CA THR A 37 -9.31 -11.10 -3.84
C THR A 37 -8.64 -11.93 -4.93
N ASN A 38 -9.27 -13.04 -5.30
CA ASN A 38 -8.75 -13.90 -6.37
C ASN A 38 -8.65 -13.12 -7.69
N THR A 39 -9.62 -12.28 -7.98
CA THR A 39 -9.61 -11.46 -9.19
C THR A 39 -8.42 -10.51 -9.19
N TYR A 40 -8.17 -9.80 -8.11
CA TYR A 40 -7.01 -8.93 -7.98
C TYR A 40 -5.71 -9.71 -8.09
N PHE A 41 -5.66 -10.85 -7.43
CA PHE A 41 -4.47 -11.70 -7.43
C PHE A 41 -4.12 -12.19 -8.83
N GLN A 42 -5.12 -12.69 -9.55
CA GLN A 42 -4.93 -13.14 -10.93
C GLN A 42 -4.46 -12.00 -11.83
N ARG A 43 -4.98 -10.80 -11.60
CA ARG A 43 -4.57 -9.63 -12.37
C ARG A 43 -3.09 -9.31 -12.19
N VAL A 44 -2.62 -9.28 -10.95
CA VAL A 44 -1.20 -8.95 -10.68
C VAL A 44 -0.28 -10.05 -11.16
N LEU A 45 -0.70 -11.31 -11.08
CA LEU A 45 0.07 -12.42 -11.62
C LEU A 45 0.16 -12.34 -13.14
N LYS A 46 -0.95 -12.06 -13.80
CA LYS A 46 -1.01 -11.96 -15.26
C LYS A 46 -0.15 -10.81 -15.78
N LYS A 47 -0.14 -9.69 -15.06
CA LYS A 47 0.67 -8.54 -15.44
C LYS A 47 2.15 -8.70 -15.13
N GLY A 48 2.51 -9.77 -14.43
CA GLY A 48 3.90 -10.03 -14.07
C GLY A 48 4.40 -9.17 -12.92
N TRP A 49 3.52 -8.57 -12.16
CA TRP A 49 3.90 -7.78 -11.00
C TRP A 49 4.22 -8.61 -9.78
N VAL A 50 3.64 -9.80 -9.69
CA VAL A 50 3.86 -10.76 -8.62
C VAL A 50 4.14 -12.12 -9.24
N ARG A 51 5.06 -12.88 -8.66
CA ARG A 51 5.35 -14.25 -9.07
C ARG A 51 5.04 -15.19 -7.93
N ALA A 52 4.55 -16.37 -8.30
CA ALA A 52 4.28 -17.43 -7.35
C ALA A 52 5.30 -18.54 -7.54
N LYS A 53 5.85 -19.04 -6.43
CA LYS A 53 6.79 -20.14 -6.44
C LYS A 53 6.32 -21.22 -5.49
N GLN A 54 6.18 -22.44 -6.00
CA GLN A 54 5.81 -23.56 -5.16
C GLN A 54 7.06 -24.13 -4.49
N VAL A 55 7.06 -24.15 -3.17
CA VAL A 55 8.19 -24.68 -2.40
C VAL A 55 7.89 -26.07 -1.85
N LYS A 56 6.59 -26.40 -1.67
CA LYS A 56 6.11 -27.70 -1.25
C LYS A 56 4.78 -27.95 -1.91
N PRO A 57 4.26 -29.20 -1.99
CA PRO A 57 3.03 -29.48 -2.71
C PRO A 57 1.83 -28.58 -2.41
N ARG A 58 1.74 -28.08 -1.18
CA ARG A 58 0.63 -27.21 -0.78
C ARG A 58 1.11 -25.85 -0.29
N ARG A 59 2.37 -25.51 -0.54
CA ARG A 59 2.96 -24.29 -0.02
C ARG A 59 3.49 -23.45 -1.16
N TRP A 60 2.96 -22.23 -1.27
CA TRP A 60 3.36 -21.28 -2.30
C TRP A 60 3.94 -20.03 -1.63
N LEU A 61 4.96 -19.50 -2.24
CA LEU A 61 5.53 -18.20 -1.87
C LEU A 61 5.24 -17.21 -2.99
N TYR A 62 4.93 -16.00 -2.63
CA TYR A 62 4.63 -14.93 -3.57
C TYR A 62 5.66 -13.84 -3.44
N PHE A 63 6.12 -13.35 -4.58
CA PHE A 63 7.19 -12.35 -4.62
C PHE A 63 6.79 -11.21 -5.54
N LEU A 64 7.17 -9.99 -5.14
CA LEU A 64 7.04 -8.82 -5.97
C LEU A 64 8.18 -8.82 -6.99
N THR A 65 7.84 -8.73 -8.27
CA THR A 65 8.85 -8.66 -9.34
C THR A 65 9.40 -7.23 -9.43
N PRO A 66 10.51 -7.01 -10.17
CA PRO A 66 10.98 -5.64 -10.41
C PRO A 66 9.91 -4.76 -11.05
N GLN A 67 9.10 -5.31 -11.97
CA GLN A 67 7.99 -4.57 -12.56
C GLN A 67 6.92 -4.27 -11.52
N GLY A 68 6.65 -5.21 -10.61
CA GLY A 68 5.74 -5.00 -9.51
C GLY A 68 6.25 -3.93 -8.55
N ALA A 69 7.55 -3.90 -8.30
CA ALA A 69 8.15 -2.88 -7.46
C ALA A 69 8.00 -1.49 -8.07
N LEU A 70 8.17 -1.38 -9.38
CA LEU A 70 7.93 -0.12 -10.07
C LEU A 70 6.48 0.32 -9.96
N GLU A 71 5.55 -0.60 -10.15
CA GLU A 71 4.13 -0.28 -10.03
C GLU A 71 3.76 0.09 -8.60
N LYS A 72 4.33 -0.60 -7.62
CA LYS A 72 4.15 -0.25 -6.22
C LYS A 72 4.64 1.17 -5.94
N SER A 73 5.79 1.53 -6.48
CA SER A 73 6.34 2.87 -6.32
C SER A 73 5.41 3.91 -6.95
N ARG A 74 4.89 3.64 -8.13
CA ARG A 74 3.95 4.54 -8.80
C ARG A 74 2.69 4.74 -7.96
N LEU A 75 2.13 3.66 -7.44
CA LEU A 75 0.94 3.73 -6.60
C LEU A 75 1.22 4.44 -5.28
N SER A 76 2.37 4.20 -4.69
CA SER A 76 2.77 4.84 -3.44
C SER A 76 2.92 6.36 -3.62
N LEU A 77 3.54 6.78 -4.71
CA LEU A 77 3.67 8.20 -5.01
C LEU A 77 2.31 8.85 -5.26
N SER A 78 1.43 8.16 -5.97
CA SER A 78 0.08 8.65 -6.20
C SER A 78 -0.68 8.81 -4.87
N TYR A 79 -0.54 7.87 -3.97
CA TYR A 79 -1.14 7.93 -2.63
C TYR A 79 -0.58 9.10 -1.83
N MET A 80 0.73 9.27 -1.83
CA MET A 80 1.37 10.38 -1.12
C MET A 80 0.95 11.73 -1.67
N HIS A 81 0.86 11.85 -2.97
CA HIS A 81 0.43 13.09 -3.61
C HIS A 81 -0.98 13.47 -3.15
N ARG A 82 -1.89 12.51 -3.13
CA ARG A 82 -3.25 12.73 -2.66
C ARG A 82 -3.28 13.14 -1.18
N THR A 83 -2.46 12.50 -0.37
CA THR A 83 -2.37 12.81 1.06
C THR A 83 -1.87 14.23 1.26
N LEU A 84 -0.88 14.66 0.49
CA LEU A 84 -0.36 16.02 0.57
C LEU A 84 -1.39 17.05 0.14
N GLU A 85 -2.18 16.78 -0.88
CA GLU A 85 -3.25 17.67 -1.30
C GLU A 85 -4.29 17.84 -0.19
N SER A 86 -4.69 16.74 0.42
CA SER A 86 -5.63 16.79 1.55
C SER A 86 -5.05 17.59 2.70
N PHE A 87 -3.77 17.43 2.98
CA PHE A 87 -3.09 18.19 4.02
C PHE A 87 -3.08 19.68 3.72
N ARG A 88 -2.86 20.06 2.46
CA ARG A 88 -2.90 21.46 2.05
C ARG A 88 -4.27 22.08 2.28
N GLU A 89 -5.33 21.36 1.96
CA GLU A 89 -6.69 21.82 2.19
C GLU A 89 -6.95 22.05 3.68
N LEU A 90 -6.54 21.12 4.52
CA LEU A 90 -6.67 21.28 5.96
C LEU A 90 -5.85 22.45 6.47
N LYS A 91 -4.67 22.65 5.92
CA LYS A 91 -3.81 23.74 6.33
C LYS A 91 -4.43 25.10 6.02
N SER A 92 -5.09 25.23 4.87
CA SER A 92 -5.73 26.49 4.52
C SER A 92 -6.87 26.85 5.49
N LYS A 93 -7.50 25.86 6.11
CA LYS A 93 -8.60 26.08 7.04
C LYS A 93 -8.15 26.23 8.47
N GLY A 94 -7.05 25.61 8.86
CA GLY A 94 -6.58 25.59 10.23
C GLY A 94 -5.15 26.05 10.39
N ASP A 95 -4.73 27.00 9.59
CA ASP A 95 -3.34 27.41 9.52
C ASP A 95 -2.78 27.87 10.85
N GLU A 96 -3.50 28.72 11.57
CA GLU A 96 -3.02 29.23 12.83
C GLU A 96 -2.84 28.13 13.87
N HIS A 97 -3.75 27.20 13.91
CA HIS A 97 -3.66 26.08 14.83
C HIS A 97 -2.45 25.22 14.52
N LEU A 98 -2.21 24.96 13.26
CA LEU A 98 -1.06 24.17 12.83
C LEU A 98 0.25 24.86 13.16
N ARG A 99 0.31 26.17 12.99
CA ARG A 99 1.49 26.93 13.36
C ARG A 99 1.77 26.85 14.85
N SER A 100 0.74 26.95 15.64
CA SER A 100 0.88 26.85 17.09
C SER A 100 1.45 25.50 17.49
N LEU A 101 0.94 24.43 16.92
CA LEU A 101 1.44 23.08 17.18
C LEU A 101 2.87 22.92 16.69
N SER A 102 3.16 23.46 15.53
CA SER A 102 4.51 23.41 14.98
C SER A 102 5.52 24.09 15.86
N ASN A 103 5.18 25.25 16.37
CA ASN A 103 6.06 26.00 17.26
C ASN A 103 6.34 25.27 18.56
N LYS A 104 5.36 24.56 19.08
CA LYS A 104 5.52 23.82 20.31
C LYS A 104 6.31 22.54 20.15
N GLY A 105 6.13 21.88 19.02
CA GLY A 105 6.68 20.55 18.83
C GLY A 105 7.93 20.48 17.98
N VAL A 106 8.24 21.52 17.28
CA VAL A 106 9.30 21.52 16.30
C VAL A 106 10.64 21.09 16.86
N SER A 107 11.00 21.63 17.99
CA SER A 107 12.30 21.34 18.54
C SER A 107 12.47 19.86 18.85
N GLY A 108 11.41 19.17 19.20
CA GLY A 108 11.47 17.76 19.48
C GLY A 108 11.28 16.88 18.25
N ILE A 109 10.26 17.18 17.49
CA ILE A 109 9.90 16.37 16.35
C ILE A 109 10.85 16.54 15.19
N HIS A 110 11.22 17.74 14.95
CA HIS A 110 12.07 18.10 13.85
C HIS A 110 13.36 17.32 13.86
N LEU A 111 13.84 17.01 15.01
CA LEU A 111 15.07 16.28 15.15
C LEU A 111 14.96 14.83 14.75
N CYS A 112 13.79 14.35 14.72
CA CYS A 112 13.59 13.00 14.24
C CYS A 112 14.04 12.88 12.82
N GLY A 113 13.98 13.99 12.19
CA GLY A 113 14.64 14.01 10.91
C GLY A 113 16.08 13.90 11.20
#